data_1aeb9aa6532f42acdfea4072443d59b0
#
_entry.id   1aeb9aa6532f42acdfea4072443d59b0
#
_cell.length_a   1.000
_cell.length_b   1.000
_cell.length_c   1.000
_cell.angle_alpha   90.00
_cell.angle_beta   90.00
_cell.angle_gamma   90.00
#
_symmetry.space_group_name_H-M   'P 1'
#
loop_
_entity.id
_entity.type
_entity.pdbx_description
1 polymer ?
#
loop_
_entity_poly.entity_id
_entity_poly.type
_entity_poly.pdbx_seq_one_letter_code
_entity_poly.pdbx_strand_id
1 'polypeptide(L)'
;MKTPVFAFALLVAAAHADPRRSGFDDMSASTQALQRDDTLNPALLWLKDGEQRFTSLCVRCHQPQAMRGVATRYPAFDSRLKRPVTLGERINLCRTRYLESKAWGAENEEWLGLETFVANASRGLPLAPPADQRLAPFREQGRQLFVQRLGQLDFSCAQCHDQNAGGRLAGSLIPQAHPTGYPIYRLEWQGLGSLQRRLRNCMAGVRAEPFAYGSAEFVALELYLMQRAAGMAIETPAVRP
;
A
#
# COMPACT_ATOMS: atom_id res chain seq x y z
N MET A 1 0.78 -35.07 58.07
CA MET A 1 0.90 -33.81 57.31
C MET A 1 0.77 -34.15 55.85
N LYS A 2 -0.33 -33.72 55.19
CA LYS A 2 -0.56 -33.96 53.74
C LYS A 2 -0.23 -32.67 53.03
N THR A 3 0.82 -32.67 52.17
CA THR A 3 1.23 -31.55 51.36
C THR A 3 0.30 -31.46 50.14
N PRO A 4 -0.29 -30.30 49.82
CA PRO A 4 -1.08 -30.14 48.61
C PRO A 4 -0.16 -29.97 47.38
N VAL A 5 -0.38 -30.78 46.36
CA VAL A 5 0.24 -30.66 45.06
C VAL A 5 -0.59 -29.62 44.24
N PHE A 6 -0.02 -28.46 44.00
CA PHE A 6 -0.60 -27.47 43.09
C PHE A 6 -0.26 -27.88 41.64
N ALA A 7 -1.25 -28.29 40.88
CA ALA A 7 -1.12 -28.50 39.46
C ALA A 7 -1.18 -27.10 38.74
N PHE A 8 -0.07 -26.70 38.16
CA PHE A 8 0.02 -25.50 37.32
C PHE A 8 -0.49 -25.88 35.92
N ALA A 9 -1.70 -25.46 35.57
CA ALA A 9 -2.22 -25.60 34.21
C ALA A 9 -1.55 -24.54 33.31
N LEU A 10 -0.65 -24.99 32.42
CA LEU A 10 -0.10 -24.16 31.34
C LEU A 10 -1.22 -23.90 30.32
N LEU A 11 -1.76 -22.70 30.31
CA LEU A 11 -2.60 -22.21 29.22
C LEU A 11 -1.71 -21.95 28.00
N VAL A 12 -1.66 -22.89 27.07
CA VAL A 12 -1.08 -22.69 25.74
C VAL A 12 -2.08 -21.84 24.95
N ALA A 13 -1.81 -20.55 24.81
CA ALA A 13 -2.54 -19.70 23.89
C ALA A 13 -2.26 -20.19 22.46
N ALA A 14 -3.24 -20.80 21.81
CA ALA A 14 -3.16 -21.12 20.40
C ALA A 14 -3.08 -19.80 19.61
N ALA A 15 -1.91 -19.52 19.04
CA ALA A 15 -1.75 -18.43 18.09
C ALA A 15 -2.59 -18.75 16.85
N HIS A 16 -3.73 -18.12 16.71
CA HIS A 16 -4.51 -18.21 15.47
C HIS A 16 -3.72 -17.53 14.37
N ALA A 17 -3.42 -18.25 13.28
CA ALA A 17 -2.80 -17.69 12.10
C ALA A 17 -3.70 -16.57 11.55
N ASP A 18 -3.11 -15.43 11.15
CA ASP A 18 -3.86 -14.34 10.54
C ASP A 18 -4.48 -14.83 9.22
N PRO A 19 -5.81 -14.80 9.06
CA PRO A 19 -6.46 -15.28 7.84
C PRO A 19 -6.26 -14.32 6.66
N ARG A 20 -5.68 -13.15 6.90
CA ARG A 20 -5.41 -12.17 5.86
C ARG A 20 -4.21 -12.59 5.01
N ARG A 21 -4.36 -12.42 3.71
CA ARG A 21 -3.34 -12.76 2.73
C ARG A 21 -2.93 -11.50 1.95
N SER A 22 -1.67 -11.43 1.61
CA SER A 22 -1.21 -10.43 0.64
C SER A 22 -1.42 -10.95 -0.79
N GLY A 23 -1.41 -10.04 -1.76
CA GLY A 23 -1.42 -10.47 -3.16
C GLY A 23 -0.18 -11.28 -3.58
N PHE A 24 0.87 -11.34 -2.74
CA PHE A 24 2.02 -12.22 -2.95
C PHE A 24 1.62 -13.69 -2.83
N ASP A 25 0.79 -14.03 -1.85
CA ASP A 25 0.37 -15.41 -1.58
C ASP A 25 -0.51 -15.98 -2.72
N ASP A 26 -1.08 -15.11 -3.53
CA ASP A 26 -1.97 -15.45 -4.64
C ASP A 26 -1.25 -15.58 -5.99
N MET A 27 0.07 -15.38 -6.02
CA MET A 27 0.90 -15.47 -7.22
C MET A 27 1.39 -16.89 -7.53
N SER A 28 1.79 -17.12 -8.79
CA SER A 28 2.54 -18.31 -9.17
C SER A 28 3.91 -18.36 -8.45
N ALA A 29 4.44 -19.57 -8.27
CA ALA A 29 5.76 -19.76 -7.65
C ALA A 29 6.87 -18.99 -8.40
N SER A 30 6.77 -18.89 -9.74
CA SER A 30 7.74 -18.14 -10.55
C SER A 30 7.67 -16.63 -10.28
N THR A 31 6.47 -16.04 -10.18
CA THR A 31 6.33 -14.61 -9.85
C THR A 31 6.74 -14.32 -8.40
N GLN A 32 6.47 -15.26 -7.48
CA GLN A 32 6.96 -15.15 -6.10
C GLN A 32 8.50 -15.17 -6.04
N ALA A 33 9.14 -16.06 -6.79
CA ALA A 33 10.59 -16.12 -6.90
C ALA A 33 11.17 -14.82 -7.44
N LEU A 34 10.56 -14.25 -8.49
CA LEU A 34 10.95 -12.98 -9.06
C LEU A 34 10.90 -11.82 -8.04
N GLN A 35 9.91 -11.79 -7.16
CA GLN A 35 9.84 -10.76 -6.10
C GLN A 35 10.85 -11.00 -4.98
N ARG A 36 11.14 -12.27 -4.62
CA ARG A 36 12.05 -12.60 -3.51
C ARG A 36 13.51 -12.38 -3.83
N ASP A 37 13.88 -12.57 -5.09
CA ASP A 37 15.25 -12.44 -5.55
C ASP A 37 15.53 -11.00 -5.98
N ASP A 38 16.24 -10.26 -5.15
CA ASP A 38 16.60 -8.87 -5.44
C ASP A 38 17.48 -8.72 -6.70
N THR A 39 18.08 -9.79 -7.24
CA THR A 39 18.83 -9.74 -8.51
C THR A 39 17.91 -9.86 -9.73
N LEU A 40 16.75 -10.45 -9.58
CA LEU A 40 15.77 -10.70 -10.65
C LEU A 40 14.57 -9.73 -10.61
N ASN A 41 14.36 -9.05 -9.47
CA ASN A 41 13.21 -8.17 -9.29
C ASN A 41 13.33 -6.91 -10.17
N PRO A 42 12.50 -6.76 -11.22
CA PRO A 42 12.64 -5.64 -12.15
C PRO A 42 12.35 -4.27 -11.50
N ALA A 43 11.61 -4.22 -10.39
CA ALA A 43 11.36 -2.98 -9.66
C ALA A 43 12.62 -2.37 -9.03
N LEU A 44 13.72 -3.13 -8.93
CA LEU A 44 15.00 -2.62 -8.41
C LEU A 44 15.63 -1.56 -9.30
N LEU A 45 15.32 -1.51 -10.59
CA LEU A 45 15.78 -0.42 -11.47
C LEU A 45 15.22 0.93 -10.97
N TRP A 46 13.90 0.99 -10.72
CA TRP A 46 13.26 2.19 -10.15
C TRP A 46 13.70 2.47 -8.71
N LEU A 47 13.98 1.44 -7.92
CA LEU A 47 14.53 1.61 -6.58
C LEU A 47 15.89 2.33 -6.62
N LYS A 48 16.79 1.95 -7.51
CA LYS A 48 18.09 2.59 -7.69
C LYS A 48 17.97 4.04 -8.18
N ASP A 49 17.08 4.29 -9.13
CA ASP A 49 16.79 5.65 -9.57
C ASP A 49 16.21 6.48 -8.43
N GLY A 50 15.33 5.91 -7.61
CA GLY A 50 14.80 6.53 -6.42
C GLY A 50 15.88 6.87 -5.37
N GLU A 51 16.85 5.99 -5.16
CA GLU A 51 18.00 6.23 -4.29
C GLU A 51 18.86 7.40 -4.78
N GLN A 52 19.15 7.47 -6.07
CA GLN A 52 19.89 8.60 -6.66
C GLN A 52 19.13 9.92 -6.46
N ARG A 53 17.79 9.91 -6.66
CA ARG A 53 16.96 11.09 -6.44
C ARG A 53 16.89 11.47 -4.97
N PHE A 54 16.77 10.49 -4.07
CA PHE A 54 16.82 10.77 -2.63
C PHE A 54 18.16 11.43 -2.27
N THR A 55 19.27 10.91 -2.77
CA THR A 55 20.59 11.45 -2.52
C THR A 55 20.75 12.86 -3.07
N SER A 56 20.18 13.17 -4.23
CA SER A 56 20.29 14.50 -4.82
C SER A 56 19.33 15.54 -4.22
N LEU A 57 18.13 15.11 -3.80
CA LEU A 57 17.07 16.03 -3.42
C LEU A 57 16.79 16.07 -1.92
N CYS A 58 16.96 14.95 -1.20
CA CYS A 58 16.41 14.78 0.14
C CYS A 58 17.46 14.77 1.26
N VAL A 59 18.72 14.35 0.98
CA VAL A 59 19.76 14.19 2.01
C VAL A 59 20.14 15.50 2.72
N ARG A 60 19.83 16.64 2.13
CA ARG A 60 20.02 17.96 2.78
C ARG A 60 19.17 18.12 4.05
N CYS A 61 18.05 17.39 4.12
CA CYS A 61 17.10 17.48 5.24
C CYS A 61 16.86 16.13 5.92
N HIS A 62 17.07 15.01 5.22
CA HIS A 62 16.73 13.69 5.69
C HIS A 62 17.90 12.72 5.59
N GLN A 63 18.18 12.00 6.66
CA GLN A 63 19.09 10.86 6.59
C GLN A 63 18.35 9.64 6.00
N PRO A 64 18.98 8.83 5.12
CA PRO A 64 18.34 7.64 4.54
C PRO A 64 17.77 6.70 5.61
N GLN A 65 18.49 6.51 6.73
CA GLN A 65 18.08 5.66 7.86
C GLN A 65 16.78 6.17 8.53
N ALA A 66 16.52 7.48 8.50
CA ALA A 66 15.29 8.08 9.03
C ALA A 66 14.05 7.75 8.21
N MET A 67 14.21 7.18 7.00
CA MET A 67 13.09 6.72 6.18
C MET A 67 12.49 5.39 6.67
N ARG A 68 13.19 4.66 7.54
CA ARG A 68 12.68 3.42 8.12
C ARG A 68 11.38 3.69 8.89
N GLY A 69 10.32 2.96 8.55
CA GLY A 69 8.99 3.09 9.15
C GLY A 69 8.18 4.29 8.65
N VAL A 70 8.69 5.11 7.73
CA VAL A 70 7.93 6.24 7.18
C VAL A 70 6.73 5.76 6.39
N ALA A 71 6.92 4.84 5.46
CA ALA A 71 5.84 4.34 4.61
C ALA A 71 4.73 3.61 5.37
N THR A 72 5.04 3.03 6.55
CA THR A 72 4.03 2.30 7.34
C THR A 72 2.89 3.19 7.84
N ARG A 73 3.09 4.51 7.86
CA ARG A 73 2.22 5.51 8.51
C ARG A 73 1.43 6.38 7.52
N TYR A 74 1.41 6.01 6.24
CA TYR A 74 0.65 6.76 5.23
C TYR A 74 -0.56 5.97 4.75
N PRO A 75 -1.65 6.70 4.34
CA PRO A 75 -1.86 8.15 4.37
C PRO A 75 -1.88 8.75 5.78
N ALA A 76 -1.35 9.98 5.90
CA ALA A 76 -1.26 10.70 7.16
C ALA A 76 -1.92 12.09 7.08
N PHE A 77 -2.40 12.62 8.21
CA PHE A 77 -3.04 13.94 8.23
C PHE A 77 -2.02 15.07 8.02
N ASP A 78 -2.26 15.93 7.04
CA ASP A 78 -1.52 17.18 6.86
C ASP A 78 -2.25 18.34 7.53
N SER A 79 -1.63 18.94 8.55
CA SER A 79 -2.26 20.01 9.34
C SER A 79 -2.43 21.32 8.57
N ARG A 80 -1.67 21.56 7.50
CA ARG A 80 -1.80 22.75 6.65
C ARG A 80 -2.96 22.58 5.65
N LEU A 81 -3.07 21.38 5.05
CA LEU A 81 -4.12 21.06 4.08
C LEU A 81 -5.43 20.61 4.75
N LYS A 82 -5.40 20.31 6.07
CA LYS A 82 -6.57 19.84 6.86
C LYS A 82 -7.20 18.56 6.31
N ARG A 83 -6.40 17.69 5.70
CA ARG A 83 -6.84 16.42 5.11
C ARG A 83 -5.73 15.37 5.13
N PRO A 84 -6.04 14.08 4.89
CA PRO A 84 -5.03 13.07 4.66
C PRO A 84 -4.26 13.35 3.36
N VAL A 85 -2.99 12.94 3.36
CA VAL A 85 -2.11 12.92 2.19
C VAL A 85 -1.44 11.56 2.08
N THR A 86 -1.22 11.06 0.87
CA THR A 86 -0.46 9.84 0.61
C THR A 86 1.04 10.08 0.80
N LEU A 87 1.85 9.02 0.82
CA LEU A 87 3.31 9.15 0.86
C LEU A 87 3.81 9.91 -0.38
N GLY A 88 3.34 9.54 -1.56
CA GLY A 88 3.70 10.22 -2.80
C GLY A 88 3.32 11.70 -2.80
N GLU A 89 2.11 12.04 -2.35
CA GLU A 89 1.71 13.44 -2.20
C GLU A 89 2.62 14.17 -1.20
N ARG A 90 3.00 13.53 -0.08
CA ARG A 90 3.94 14.11 0.89
C ARG A 90 5.29 14.45 0.24
N ILE A 91 5.79 13.57 -0.60
CA ILE A 91 7.04 13.81 -1.36
C ILE A 91 6.88 15.06 -2.26
N ASN A 92 5.78 15.15 -3.00
CA ASN A 92 5.50 16.33 -3.83
C ASN A 92 5.36 17.62 -3.01
N LEU A 93 4.70 17.55 -1.86
CA LEU A 93 4.59 18.70 -0.94
C LEU A 93 5.96 19.15 -0.40
N CYS A 94 6.88 18.22 -0.12
CA CYS A 94 8.24 18.58 0.24
C CYS A 94 8.95 19.30 -0.89
N ARG A 95 8.85 18.79 -2.12
CA ARG A 95 9.48 19.38 -3.29
C ARG A 95 8.98 20.80 -3.56
N THR A 96 7.68 20.99 -3.54
CA THR A 96 7.08 22.31 -3.83
C THR A 96 7.30 23.33 -2.72
N ARG A 97 7.30 22.89 -1.45
CA ARG A 97 7.39 23.80 -0.30
C ARG A 97 8.82 24.19 0.07
N TYR A 98 9.79 23.31 -0.18
CA TYR A 98 11.16 23.46 0.35
C TYR A 98 12.26 23.41 -0.72
N LEU A 99 11.97 22.89 -1.91
CA LEU A 99 12.93 22.80 -3.00
C LEU A 99 12.55 23.71 -4.16
N GLU A 100 11.48 24.51 -4.03
CA GLU A 100 10.97 25.42 -5.06
C GLU A 100 10.77 24.74 -6.43
N SER A 101 10.56 23.43 -6.41
CA SER A 101 10.41 22.62 -7.61
C SER A 101 8.94 22.43 -7.96
N LYS A 102 8.63 22.26 -9.24
CA LYS A 102 7.29 21.89 -9.67
C LYS A 102 6.93 20.48 -9.16
N ALA A 103 5.66 20.27 -8.77
CA ALA A 103 5.17 18.94 -8.45
C ALA A 103 5.32 18.02 -9.68
N TRP A 104 5.66 16.77 -9.42
CA TRP A 104 5.54 15.73 -10.45
C TRP A 104 4.07 15.40 -10.71
N GLY A 105 3.74 15.14 -11.96
CA GLY A 105 2.41 14.61 -12.32
C GLY A 105 2.20 13.19 -11.81
N ALA A 106 0.94 12.77 -11.76
CA ALA A 106 0.59 11.41 -11.39
C ALA A 106 1.28 10.38 -12.31
N GLU A 107 1.70 9.25 -11.73
CA GLU A 107 2.41 8.14 -12.42
C GLU A 107 3.76 8.55 -13.07
N ASN A 108 4.31 9.70 -12.69
CA ASN A 108 5.66 10.06 -13.13
C ASN A 108 6.69 9.07 -12.57
N GLU A 109 7.56 8.53 -13.42
CA GLU A 109 8.52 7.48 -13.06
C GLU A 109 9.50 7.93 -11.97
N GLU A 110 9.93 9.18 -12.02
CA GLU A 110 10.84 9.75 -11.03
C GLU A 110 10.20 9.80 -9.64
N TRP A 111 8.92 10.15 -9.60
CA TRP A 111 8.14 10.15 -8.37
C TRP A 111 7.96 8.74 -7.82
N LEU A 112 7.52 7.80 -8.66
CA LEU A 112 7.30 6.41 -8.29
C LEU A 112 8.60 5.75 -7.80
N GLY A 113 9.73 6.03 -8.47
CA GLY A 113 11.04 5.53 -8.05
C GLY A 113 11.44 6.05 -6.66
N LEU A 114 11.30 7.36 -6.42
CA LEU A 114 11.60 7.95 -5.11
C LEU A 114 10.66 7.44 -4.01
N GLU A 115 9.37 7.30 -4.29
CA GLU A 115 8.41 6.73 -3.35
C GLU A 115 8.74 5.27 -3.04
N THR A 116 9.15 4.48 -4.05
CA THR A 116 9.59 3.09 -3.89
C THR A 116 10.83 3.01 -2.99
N PHE A 117 11.80 3.90 -3.16
CA PHE A 117 12.98 3.95 -2.29
C PHE A 117 12.60 4.22 -0.82
N VAL A 118 11.75 5.21 -0.57
CA VAL A 118 11.27 5.52 0.78
C VAL A 118 10.47 4.36 1.37
N ALA A 119 9.62 3.72 0.57
CA ALA A 119 8.81 2.58 1.01
C ALA A 119 9.67 1.34 1.29
N ASN A 120 10.68 1.08 0.46
CA ASN A 120 11.64 -0.03 0.65
C ASN A 120 12.40 0.07 1.98
N ALA A 121 12.68 1.27 2.48
CA ALA A 121 13.29 1.45 3.80
C ALA A 121 12.42 0.87 4.94
N SER A 122 11.14 0.60 4.66
CA SER A 122 10.19 -0.01 5.59
C SER A 122 9.87 -1.48 5.25
N ARG A 123 10.55 -2.09 4.27
CA ARG A 123 10.31 -3.49 3.86
C ARG A 123 10.37 -4.42 5.07
N GLY A 124 9.38 -5.31 5.20
CA GLY A 124 9.24 -6.26 6.30
C GLY A 124 8.67 -5.67 7.60
N LEU A 125 8.54 -4.34 7.72
CA LEU A 125 7.88 -3.74 8.87
C LEU A 125 6.36 -3.85 8.75
N PRO A 126 5.64 -3.98 9.88
CA PRO A 126 4.19 -4.00 9.87
C PRO A 126 3.63 -2.62 9.47
N LEU A 127 2.59 -2.62 8.64
CA LEU A 127 1.79 -1.44 8.38
C LEU A 127 1.17 -0.94 9.68
N ALA A 128 1.38 0.33 9.99
CA ALA A 128 0.95 1.00 11.22
C ALA A 128 0.21 2.31 10.89
N PRO A 129 -0.98 2.25 10.25
CA PRO A 129 -1.75 3.44 9.92
C PRO A 129 -1.98 4.30 11.16
N PRO A 130 -1.89 5.65 11.04
CA PRO A 130 -2.00 6.53 12.21
C PRO A 130 -3.34 6.39 12.93
N ALA A 131 -3.31 6.34 14.27
CA ALA A 131 -4.51 6.36 15.12
C ALA A 131 -5.12 7.78 15.29
N ASP A 132 -4.69 8.75 14.47
CA ASP A 132 -5.15 10.14 14.51
C ASP A 132 -6.66 10.23 14.27
N GLN A 133 -7.39 10.76 15.25
CA GLN A 133 -8.84 10.90 15.20
C GLN A 133 -9.32 11.83 14.07
N ARG A 134 -8.49 12.77 13.64
CA ARG A 134 -8.79 13.64 12.49
C ARG A 134 -8.95 12.86 11.19
N LEU A 135 -8.39 11.66 11.11
CA LEU A 135 -8.52 10.74 9.97
C LEU A 135 -9.83 9.92 9.99
N ALA A 136 -10.56 9.88 11.12
CA ALA A 136 -11.75 9.04 11.25
C ALA A 136 -12.82 9.29 10.17
N PRO A 137 -13.22 10.55 9.87
CA PRO A 137 -14.21 10.81 8.83
C PRO A 137 -13.75 10.38 7.43
N PHE A 138 -12.47 10.51 7.13
CA PHE A 138 -11.89 10.09 5.85
C PHE A 138 -11.80 8.57 5.73
N ARG A 139 -11.50 7.87 6.83
CA ARG A 139 -11.55 6.39 6.86
C ARG A 139 -12.96 5.88 6.62
N GLU A 140 -13.94 6.51 7.22
CA GLU A 140 -15.34 6.14 7.01
C GLU A 140 -15.78 6.43 5.57
N GLN A 141 -15.39 7.55 4.98
CA GLN A 141 -15.60 7.83 3.56
C GLN A 141 -14.98 6.74 2.68
N GLY A 142 -13.74 6.33 2.95
CA GLY A 142 -13.06 5.24 2.22
C GLY A 142 -13.80 3.91 2.37
N ARG A 143 -14.31 3.60 3.57
CA ARG A 143 -15.14 2.41 3.81
C ARG A 143 -16.43 2.44 2.99
N GLN A 144 -17.10 3.58 2.95
CA GLN A 144 -18.32 3.75 2.16
C GLN A 144 -18.06 3.56 0.67
N LEU A 145 -16.99 4.16 0.14
CA LEU A 145 -16.58 3.97 -1.24
C LEU A 145 -16.23 2.50 -1.56
N PHE A 146 -15.62 1.78 -0.63
CA PHE A 146 -15.27 0.37 -0.80
C PHE A 146 -16.50 -0.55 -0.93
N VAL A 147 -17.59 -0.23 -0.24
CA VAL A 147 -18.85 -1.00 -0.30
C VAL A 147 -19.86 -0.45 -1.31
N GLN A 148 -19.63 0.76 -1.81
CA GLN A 148 -20.51 1.39 -2.80
C GLN A 148 -20.42 0.65 -4.14
N ARG A 149 -21.58 0.35 -4.73
CA ARG A 149 -21.68 -0.21 -6.08
C ARG A 149 -21.44 0.88 -7.12
N LEU A 150 -20.63 0.58 -8.11
CA LEU A 150 -20.16 1.52 -9.10
C LEU A 150 -20.23 0.92 -10.54
N GLY A 151 -20.26 1.82 -11.49
CA GLY A 151 -20.17 1.49 -12.91
C GLY A 151 -21.40 0.80 -13.48
N GLN A 152 -21.35 0.53 -14.78
CA GLN A 152 -22.44 -0.12 -15.50
C GLN A 152 -22.67 -1.57 -15.07
N LEU A 153 -21.62 -2.22 -14.54
CA LEU A 153 -21.71 -3.58 -14.03
C LEU A 153 -22.21 -3.64 -12.58
N ASP A 154 -22.41 -2.50 -11.94
CA ASP A 154 -22.99 -2.36 -10.58
C ASP A 154 -22.28 -3.23 -9.55
N PHE A 155 -20.91 -3.20 -9.51
CA PHE A 155 -20.10 -3.91 -8.55
C PHE A 155 -19.43 -2.96 -7.55
N SER A 156 -19.25 -3.46 -6.32
CA SER A 156 -18.43 -2.82 -5.31
C SER A 156 -17.09 -3.53 -5.15
N CYS A 157 -16.11 -2.82 -4.55
CA CYS A 157 -14.83 -3.46 -4.19
C CYS A 157 -15.05 -4.64 -3.24
N ALA A 158 -15.94 -4.50 -2.25
CA ALA A 158 -16.26 -5.54 -1.27
C ALA A 158 -16.81 -6.81 -1.90
N GLN A 159 -17.64 -6.72 -2.96
CA GLN A 159 -18.16 -7.91 -3.63
C GLN A 159 -17.06 -8.78 -4.23
N CYS A 160 -16.00 -8.18 -4.77
CA CYS A 160 -14.87 -8.95 -5.27
C CYS A 160 -13.90 -9.31 -4.12
N HIS A 161 -13.46 -8.34 -3.33
CA HIS A 161 -12.32 -8.47 -2.44
C HIS A 161 -12.66 -9.02 -1.03
N ASP A 162 -13.93 -9.03 -0.63
CA ASP A 162 -14.40 -9.68 0.60
C ASP A 162 -15.19 -10.95 0.29
N GLN A 163 -16.22 -10.85 -0.55
CA GLN A 163 -17.16 -11.95 -0.79
C GLN A 163 -16.63 -13.00 -1.75
N ASN A 164 -15.79 -12.60 -2.72
CA ASN A 164 -15.25 -13.48 -3.76
C ASN A 164 -13.70 -13.54 -3.72
N ALA A 165 -13.08 -13.14 -2.61
CA ALA A 165 -11.65 -13.29 -2.44
C ALA A 165 -11.22 -14.77 -2.55
N GLY A 166 -10.13 -15.04 -3.29
CA GLY A 166 -9.70 -16.40 -3.62
C GLY A 166 -10.41 -17.01 -4.83
N GLY A 167 -11.52 -16.41 -5.31
CA GLY A 167 -12.15 -16.75 -6.58
C GLY A 167 -11.32 -16.28 -7.77
N ARG A 168 -11.81 -16.52 -9.00
CA ARG A 168 -11.13 -16.10 -10.23
C ARG A 168 -11.99 -15.13 -11.02
N LEU A 169 -11.34 -14.08 -11.52
CA LEU A 169 -11.87 -13.21 -12.56
C LEU A 169 -10.99 -13.40 -13.81
N ALA A 170 -11.54 -14.02 -14.84
CA ALA A 170 -10.78 -14.53 -15.97
C ALA A 170 -9.64 -15.46 -15.48
N GLY A 171 -8.38 -15.22 -15.86
CA GLY A 171 -7.23 -16.01 -15.43
C GLY A 171 -6.64 -15.67 -14.05
N SER A 172 -7.06 -14.55 -13.44
CA SER A 172 -6.43 -14.00 -12.24
C SER A 172 -7.20 -14.33 -10.95
N LEU A 173 -6.50 -14.67 -9.88
CA LEU A 173 -7.09 -14.75 -8.54
C LEU A 173 -7.52 -13.37 -8.07
N ILE A 174 -8.64 -13.31 -7.37
CA ILE A 174 -9.15 -12.10 -6.72
C ILE A 174 -8.51 -12.01 -5.32
N PRO A 175 -7.61 -11.05 -5.07
CA PRO A 175 -6.96 -10.91 -3.76
C PRO A 175 -7.88 -10.22 -2.76
N GLN A 176 -7.51 -10.26 -1.47
CA GLN A 176 -8.25 -9.58 -0.39
C GLN A 176 -8.06 -8.04 -0.35
N ALA A 177 -7.43 -7.44 -1.36
CA ALA A 177 -7.18 -6.00 -1.46
C ALA A 177 -6.38 -5.40 -0.28
N HIS A 178 -5.30 -6.06 0.11
CA HIS A 178 -4.33 -5.54 1.07
C HIS A 178 -3.16 -4.87 0.31
N PRO A 179 -2.95 -3.55 0.40
CA PRO A 179 -2.00 -2.82 -0.42
C PRO A 179 -0.58 -2.84 0.16
N THR A 180 -0.04 -4.03 0.40
CA THR A 180 1.23 -4.26 1.10
C THR A 180 2.48 -3.89 0.29
N GLY A 181 2.37 -3.70 -1.04
CA GLY A 181 3.53 -3.63 -1.92
C GLY A 181 3.63 -2.41 -2.83
N TYR A 182 2.92 -1.31 -2.54
CA TYR A 182 2.92 -0.12 -3.40
C TYR A 182 4.00 0.91 -3.03
N PRO A 183 4.53 1.63 -4.07
CA PRO A 183 4.37 1.41 -5.52
C PRO A 183 4.75 0.00 -5.93
N ILE A 184 4.08 -0.54 -6.96
CA ILE A 184 4.18 -1.94 -7.33
C ILE A 184 4.62 -2.08 -8.80
N TYR A 185 5.55 -3.00 -9.09
CA TYR A 185 5.86 -3.40 -10.45
C TYR A 185 4.83 -4.41 -10.94
N ARG A 186 4.19 -4.13 -12.05
CA ARG A 186 3.31 -5.10 -12.68
C ARG A 186 3.89 -5.61 -13.99
N LEU A 187 3.88 -6.94 -14.15
CA LEU A 187 4.31 -7.59 -15.39
C LEU A 187 3.45 -7.15 -16.57
N GLU A 188 2.15 -6.95 -16.33
CA GLU A 188 1.21 -6.39 -17.31
C GLU A 188 1.61 -4.98 -17.78
N TRP A 189 2.15 -4.14 -16.89
CA TRP A 189 2.51 -2.76 -17.21
C TRP A 189 3.96 -2.59 -17.65
N GLN A 190 4.79 -3.59 -17.40
CA GLN A 190 6.26 -3.51 -17.55
C GLN A 190 6.87 -2.27 -16.86
N GLY A 191 6.29 -1.90 -15.72
CA GLY A 191 6.69 -0.69 -14.98
C GLY A 191 6.04 -0.60 -13.61
N LEU A 192 6.48 0.40 -12.84
CA LEU A 192 5.84 0.74 -11.57
C LEU A 192 4.49 1.41 -11.78
N GLY A 193 3.65 1.29 -10.77
CA GLY A 193 2.40 2.04 -10.66
C GLY A 193 1.98 2.25 -9.22
N SER A 194 1.29 3.35 -8.98
CA SER A 194 0.70 3.66 -7.68
C SER A 194 -0.50 2.76 -7.36
N LEU A 195 -0.93 2.77 -6.10
CA LEU A 195 -2.20 2.14 -5.72
C LEU A 195 -3.37 2.77 -6.48
N GLN A 196 -3.36 4.08 -6.72
CA GLN A 196 -4.42 4.76 -7.47
C GLN A 196 -4.50 4.29 -8.93
N ARG A 197 -3.37 4.02 -9.58
CA ARG A 197 -3.38 3.40 -10.92
C ARG A 197 -4.10 2.04 -10.88
N ARG A 198 -3.86 1.24 -9.85
CA ARG A 198 -4.55 -0.05 -9.69
C ARG A 198 -6.05 0.11 -9.43
N LEU A 199 -6.43 1.06 -8.57
CA LEU A 199 -7.83 1.37 -8.30
C LEU A 199 -8.56 1.83 -9.57
N ARG A 200 -7.93 2.69 -10.38
CA ARG A 200 -8.47 3.13 -11.68
C ARG A 200 -8.71 1.95 -12.62
N ASN A 201 -7.78 1.00 -12.69
CA ASN A 201 -7.96 -0.20 -13.51
C ASN A 201 -9.16 -1.05 -13.03
N CYS A 202 -9.35 -1.21 -11.72
CA CYS A 202 -10.50 -1.92 -11.18
C CYS A 202 -11.81 -1.18 -11.51
N MET A 203 -11.85 0.16 -11.38
CA MET A 203 -13.02 0.96 -11.73
C MET A 203 -13.37 0.85 -13.22
N ALA A 204 -12.36 0.98 -14.09
CA ALA A 204 -12.55 0.77 -15.53
C ALA A 204 -13.07 -0.65 -15.85
N GLY A 205 -12.57 -1.67 -15.13
CA GLY A 205 -13.01 -3.06 -15.26
C GLY A 205 -14.49 -3.27 -14.94
N VAL A 206 -15.08 -2.49 -14.04
CA VAL A 206 -16.52 -2.50 -13.74
C VAL A 206 -17.30 -1.43 -14.54
N ARG A 207 -16.64 -0.82 -15.52
CA ARG A 207 -17.21 0.25 -16.39
C ARG A 207 -17.67 1.46 -15.58
N ALA A 208 -16.96 1.80 -14.51
CA ALA A 208 -17.13 3.03 -13.78
C ALA A 208 -16.15 4.08 -14.29
N GLU A 209 -16.55 5.37 -14.27
CA GLU A 209 -15.63 6.48 -14.50
C GLU A 209 -14.64 6.55 -13.35
N PRO A 210 -13.32 6.41 -13.59
CA PRO A 210 -12.34 6.45 -12.53
C PRO A 210 -12.18 7.86 -11.96
N PHE A 211 -12.06 7.97 -10.65
CA PHE A 211 -11.72 9.24 -10.00
C PHE A 211 -10.37 9.80 -10.51
N ALA A 212 -10.18 11.09 -10.38
CA ALA A 212 -8.90 11.72 -10.70
C ALA A 212 -7.79 11.27 -9.73
N TYR A 213 -6.56 11.19 -10.20
CA TYR A 213 -5.41 10.97 -9.33
C TYR A 213 -5.34 12.07 -8.27
N GLY A 214 -5.06 11.70 -7.02
CA GLY A 214 -4.97 12.62 -5.89
C GLY A 214 -6.33 13.14 -5.40
N SER A 215 -7.45 12.68 -5.95
CA SER A 215 -8.78 13.06 -5.48
C SER A 215 -9.03 12.64 -4.02
N ALA A 216 -9.96 13.31 -3.35
CA ALA A 216 -10.33 13.00 -1.99
C ALA A 216 -10.83 11.56 -1.84
N GLU A 217 -11.54 11.05 -2.85
CA GLU A 217 -12.06 9.69 -2.92
C GLU A 217 -10.93 8.65 -2.93
N PHE A 218 -9.93 8.84 -3.78
CA PHE A 218 -8.80 7.90 -3.83
C PHE A 218 -7.95 7.95 -2.56
N VAL A 219 -7.70 9.13 -2.01
CA VAL A 219 -6.93 9.24 -0.75
C VAL A 219 -7.70 8.60 0.41
N ALA A 220 -9.04 8.74 0.45
CA ALA A 220 -9.90 8.09 1.44
C ALA A 220 -9.90 6.56 1.28
N LEU A 221 -9.99 6.05 0.03
CA LEU A 221 -9.88 4.62 -0.27
C LEU A 221 -8.53 4.06 0.16
N GLU A 222 -7.42 4.72 -0.18
CA GLU A 222 -6.08 4.31 0.27
C GLU A 222 -6.00 4.24 1.79
N LEU A 223 -6.48 5.28 2.49
CA LEU A 223 -6.48 5.31 3.95
C LEU A 223 -7.25 4.12 4.54
N TYR A 224 -8.41 3.80 3.99
CA TYR A 224 -9.21 2.65 4.41
C TYR A 224 -8.52 1.32 4.12
N LEU A 225 -7.96 1.15 2.91
CA LEU A 225 -7.27 -0.07 2.50
C LEU A 225 -6.01 -0.32 3.34
N MET A 226 -5.25 0.73 3.66
CA MET A 226 -4.09 0.63 4.57
C MET A 226 -4.52 0.23 5.99
N GLN A 227 -5.69 0.71 6.46
CA GLN A 227 -6.25 0.27 7.74
C GLN A 227 -6.65 -1.21 7.72
N ARG A 228 -7.18 -1.72 6.61
CA ARG A 228 -7.48 -3.16 6.43
C ARG A 228 -6.22 -4.02 6.53
N ALA A 229 -5.11 -3.51 6.01
CA ALA A 229 -3.82 -4.18 6.01
C ALA A 229 -2.96 -3.90 7.27
N ALA A 230 -3.50 -3.22 8.28
CA ALA A 230 -2.74 -2.89 9.50
C ALA A 230 -2.11 -4.15 10.13
N GLY A 231 -0.82 -4.09 10.46
CA GLY A 231 -0.04 -5.21 10.99
C GLY A 231 0.56 -6.15 9.94
N MET A 232 0.12 -6.11 8.67
CA MET A 232 0.75 -6.88 7.59
C MET A 232 2.08 -6.25 7.18
N ALA A 233 3.04 -7.07 6.75
CA ALA A 233 4.37 -6.60 6.36
C ALA A 233 4.34 -5.81 5.04
N ILE A 234 5.11 -4.72 4.96
CA ILE A 234 5.40 -4.03 3.70
C ILE A 234 6.28 -4.92 2.82
N GLU A 235 5.91 -5.05 1.56
CA GLU A 235 6.57 -5.91 0.56
C GLU A 235 7.37 -5.13 -0.50
N THR A 236 7.30 -3.80 -0.51
CA THR A 236 7.97 -2.97 -1.53
C THR A 236 9.50 -3.19 -1.55
N PRO A 237 10.11 -3.39 -2.74
CA PRO A 237 9.53 -3.33 -4.07
C PRO A 237 8.84 -4.65 -4.46
N ALA A 238 7.54 -4.60 -4.61
CA ALA A 238 6.74 -5.78 -4.92
C ALA A 238 6.51 -5.95 -6.43
N VAL A 239 6.37 -7.22 -6.85
CA VAL A 239 6.04 -7.61 -8.23
C VAL A 239 4.68 -8.29 -8.23
N ARG A 240 3.84 -7.99 -9.21
CA ARG A 240 2.55 -8.67 -9.45
C ARG A 240 2.34 -8.93 -10.94
N PRO A 241 1.49 -9.92 -11.28
CA PRO A 241 1.10 -10.19 -12.66
C PRO A 241 0.57 -8.98 -13.41
#